data_b20a86e3d13e874bf5c7b52c889be5db
#
_entry.id   b20a86e3d13e874bf5c7b52c889be5db
#
_cell.length_a   1.000
_cell.length_b   1.000
_cell.length_c   1.000
_cell.angle_alpha   90.00
_cell.angle_beta   90.00
_cell.angle_gamma   90.00
#
_symmetry.space_group_name_H-M   'P 1'
#
loop_
_entity.id
_entity.type
_entity.pdbx_description
1 polymer ?
#
loop_
_entity_poly.entity_id
_entity_poly.type
_entity_poly.pdbx_seq_one_letter_code
_entity_poly.pdbx_strand_id
1 'polypeptide(L)' 'VRIICALFEAEMCVYDLAACLNMTQSAISHQLRILKQAKLVKSRRDGRLIYYSLDDEHVKQIFDAGYKHIMHLNK' A
#
# COMPACT_ATOMS: atom_id res chain seq x y z
N VAL A 1 -7.57 0.01 1.19
CA VAL A 1 -7.66 0.65 -0.13
C VAL A 1 -7.10 2.08 -0.10
N ARG A 2 -7.51 2.89 0.89
CA ARG A 2 -7.02 4.27 1.01
C ARG A 2 -5.51 4.32 1.24
N ILE A 3 -4.98 3.40 2.04
CA ILE A 3 -3.54 3.32 2.31
C ILE A 3 -2.79 3.00 1.02
N ILE A 4 -3.28 2.09 0.21
CA ILE A 4 -2.65 1.74 -1.05
C ILE A 4 -2.61 2.94 -1.99
N CYS A 5 -3.70 3.70 -2.08
CA CYS A 5 -3.75 4.91 -2.90
C CYS A 5 -2.72 5.94 -2.44
N ALA A 6 -2.57 6.13 -1.12
CA ALA A 6 -1.57 7.04 -0.58
C ALA A 6 -0.15 6.58 -0.90
N LEU A 7 0.11 5.28 -0.81
CA LEU A 7 1.43 4.73 -1.08
C LEU A 7 1.81 4.73 -2.57
N PHE A 8 0.83 4.82 -3.47
CA PHE A 8 1.12 5.07 -4.88
C PHE A 8 1.80 6.42 -5.10
N GLU A 9 1.47 7.40 -4.25
CA GLU A 9 2.04 8.75 -4.36
C GLU A 9 3.46 8.82 -3.80
N ALA A 10 3.70 8.19 -2.63
CA ALA A 10 5.00 8.27 -1.97
C ALA A 10 5.10 7.21 -0.89
N GLU A 11 6.36 6.85 -0.57
CA GLU A 11 6.66 6.04 0.60
C GLU A 11 6.35 6.84 1.86
N MET A 12 5.69 6.22 2.84
CA MET A 12 5.23 6.92 4.05
C MET A 12 5.40 6.05 5.29
N CYS A 13 5.66 6.70 6.42
CA CYS A 13 5.62 6.03 7.73
C CYS A 13 4.19 6.07 8.29
N VAL A 14 3.98 5.38 9.42
CA VAL A 14 2.66 5.33 10.07
C VAL A 14 2.15 6.73 10.40
N TYR A 15 3.02 7.61 10.89
CA TYR A 15 2.63 8.97 11.25
C TYR A 15 2.15 9.76 10.04
N ASP A 16 2.85 9.63 8.92
CA ASP A 16 2.47 10.31 7.68
C ASP A 16 1.14 9.80 7.16
N LEU A 17 0.94 8.50 7.18
CA LEU A 17 -0.32 7.90 6.73
C LEU A 17 -1.47 8.30 7.63
N ALA A 18 -1.27 8.31 8.95
CA ALA A 18 -2.30 8.71 9.87
C ALA A 18 -2.75 10.15 9.62
N ALA A 19 -1.79 11.05 9.42
CA ALA A 19 -2.09 12.45 9.14
C ALA A 19 -2.78 12.62 7.78
N CYS A 20 -2.26 11.95 6.75
CA CYS A 20 -2.77 12.05 5.38
C CYS A 20 -4.21 11.54 5.25
N LEU A 21 -4.51 10.43 5.92
CA LEU A 21 -5.81 9.78 5.83
C LEU A 21 -6.76 10.15 6.96
N ASN A 22 -6.32 10.99 7.88
CA ASN A 22 -7.10 11.39 9.06
C ASN A 22 -7.58 10.17 9.85
N MET A 23 -6.66 9.26 10.13
CA MET A 23 -6.92 8.02 10.87
C MET A 23 -5.98 7.94 12.07
N THR A 24 -6.32 7.11 13.05
CA THR A 24 -5.43 6.87 14.18
C THR A 24 -4.24 6.01 13.74
N GLN A 25 -3.12 6.15 14.47
CA GLN A 25 -1.95 5.33 14.22
C GLN A 25 -2.25 3.85 14.42
N SER A 26 -3.08 3.52 15.42
CA SER A 26 -3.48 2.13 15.68
C SER A 26 -4.23 1.53 14.49
N ALA A 27 -5.15 2.29 13.91
CA ALA A 27 -5.92 1.82 12.74
C ALA A 27 -5.00 1.63 11.54
N ILE A 28 -4.09 2.57 11.30
CA ILE A 28 -3.11 2.47 10.21
C ILE A 28 -2.22 1.24 10.41
N SER A 29 -1.68 1.06 11.61
CA SER A 29 -0.80 -0.08 11.91
C SER A 29 -1.50 -1.40 11.69
N HIS A 30 -2.77 -1.49 12.10
CA HIS A 30 -3.56 -2.70 11.92
C HIS A 30 -3.74 -3.03 10.43
N GLN A 31 -4.10 -2.03 9.63
CA GLN A 31 -4.28 -2.22 8.20
C GLN A 31 -2.97 -2.54 7.48
N LEU A 32 -1.87 -1.89 7.86
CA LEU A 32 -0.56 -2.16 7.29
C LEU A 32 -0.11 -3.60 7.57
N ARG A 33 -0.42 -4.13 8.75
CA ARG A 33 -0.11 -5.50 9.08
C ARG A 33 -0.83 -6.47 8.14
N ILE A 34 -2.11 -6.23 7.88
CA ILE A 34 -2.90 -7.04 6.97
C ILE A 34 -2.35 -6.96 5.56
N LEU A 35 -2.06 -5.75 5.09
CA LEU A 35 -1.52 -5.54 3.75
C LEU A 35 -0.15 -6.18 3.57
N LYS A 36 0.68 -6.13 4.61
CA LYS A 36 2.02 -6.75 4.58
C LYS A 36 1.91 -8.27 4.53
N GLN A 37 0.98 -8.86 5.27
CA GLN A 37 0.73 -10.29 5.24
C GLN A 37 0.23 -10.74 3.86
N ALA A 38 -0.54 -9.89 3.20
CA ALA A 38 -1.01 -10.14 1.84
C ALA A 38 0.04 -9.83 0.77
N LYS A 39 1.22 -9.37 1.17
CA LYS A 39 2.35 -9.04 0.30
C LYS A 39 2.05 -7.87 -0.65
N LEU A 40 1.13 -7.00 -0.27
CA LEU A 40 0.80 -5.81 -1.05
C LEU A 40 1.68 -4.62 -0.69
N VAL A 41 2.23 -4.60 0.51
CA VAL A 41 3.16 -3.56 0.96
C VAL A 41 4.42 -4.19 1.53
N LYS A 42 5.50 -3.43 1.46
CA LYS A 42 6.78 -3.78 2.08
C LYS A 42 7.19 -2.64 3.00
N SER A 43 8.12 -2.92 3.91
CA SER A 43 8.60 -1.92 4.87
C SER A 43 10.11 -1.89 4.88
N ARG A 44 10.65 -0.72 5.20
CA ARG A 44 12.09 -0.57 5.47
C ARG A 44 12.27 0.30 6.71
N ARG A 45 13.30 0.02 7.46
CA ARG A 45 13.64 0.78 8.65
C ARG A 45 14.67 1.85 8.30
N ASP A 46 14.42 3.08 8.76
CA ASP A 46 15.36 4.18 8.64
C ASP A 46 15.43 4.87 9.99
N GLY A 47 16.48 4.57 10.77
CA GLY A 47 16.60 5.09 12.11
C GLY A 47 15.52 4.58 13.02
N ARG A 48 14.69 5.49 13.56
CA ARG A 48 13.59 5.16 14.47
C ARG A 48 12.25 4.98 13.73
N LEU A 49 12.23 5.27 12.44
CA LEU A 49 10.99 5.22 11.66
C LEU A 49 10.99 3.99 10.76
N ILE A 50 9.80 3.47 10.54
CA ILE A 50 9.58 2.41 9.57
C ILE A 50 8.73 3.00 8.45
N TYR A 51 9.28 2.99 7.23
CA TYR A 51 8.60 3.48 6.04
C TYR A 51 7.95 2.32 5.30
N TYR A 52 6.75 2.56 4.82
CA TYR A 52 5.99 1.58 4.05
C TYR A 52 5.87 2.05 2.61
N SER A 53 5.94 1.10 1.70
CA SER A 53 5.76 1.35 0.27
C SER A 53 5.05 0.15 -0.33
N LEU A 54 4.55 0.32 -1.55
CA LEU A 54 3.92 -0.79 -2.24
C LEU A 54 4.97 -1.83 -2.63
N ASP A 55 4.58 -3.09 -2.52
CA ASP A 55 5.38 -4.17 -3.08
C ASP A 55 5.10 -4.18 -4.59
N ASP A 56 5.91 -3.42 -5.32
CA ASP A 56 5.67 -3.12 -6.73
C ASP A 56 5.48 -4.38 -7.58
N GLU A 57 6.26 -5.41 -7.28
CA GLU A 57 6.19 -6.64 -8.05
C GLU A 57 4.82 -7.31 -7.92
N HIS A 58 4.33 -7.48 -6.68
CA HIS A 58 3.04 -8.13 -6.45
C HIS A 58 1.87 -7.24 -6.88
N VAL A 59 1.94 -5.96 -6.55
CA VAL A 59 0.87 -5.01 -6.89
C VAL A 59 0.77 -4.87 -8.40
N LYS A 60 1.90 -4.78 -9.09
CA LYS A 60 1.93 -4.67 -10.54
C LYS A 60 1.29 -5.90 -11.21
N GLN A 61 1.60 -7.09 -10.72
CA GLN A 61 1.01 -8.32 -11.26
C GLN A 61 -0.50 -8.32 -11.12
N ILE A 62 -1.02 -7.89 -9.98
CA ILE A 62 -2.46 -7.84 -9.73
C ILE A 62 -3.12 -6.84 -10.66
N PHE A 63 -2.58 -5.64 -10.80
CA PHE A 63 -3.15 -4.61 -11.66
C PHE A 63 -3.03 -4.95 -13.14
N ASP A 64 -1.88 -5.50 -13.56
CA ASP A 64 -1.70 -5.92 -14.95
C ASP A 64 -2.71 -7.01 -15.33
N ALA A 65 -2.91 -7.99 -14.46
CA ALA A 65 -3.88 -9.05 -14.70
C ALA A 65 -5.30 -8.47 -14.79
N GLY A 66 -5.66 -7.57 -13.88
CA GLY A 66 -6.95 -6.92 -13.89
C GLY A 66 -7.15 -6.06 -15.13
N TYR A 67 -6.13 -5.30 -15.51
CA TYR A 67 -6.18 -4.45 -16.69
C TYR A 67 -6.37 -5.29 -17.97
N LYS A 68 -5.61 -6.35 -18.11
CA LYS A 68 -5.72 -7.23 -19.27
C LYS A 68 -7.09 -7.88 -19.36
N HIS A 69 -7.65 -8.24 -18.21
CA HIS A 69 -8.99 -8.85 -18.16
C HIS A 69 -10.05 -7.84 -18.60
N ILE A 70 -9.97 -6.60 -18.14
CA ILE A 70 -10.89 -5.53 -18.52
C ILE A 70 -10.80 -5.26 -20.02
N MET A 71 -9.57 -5.15 -20.54
CA MET A 71 -9.34 -4.92 -21.97
C MET A 71 -9.94 -6.05 -22.82
N HIS A 72 -9.79 -7.28 -22.36
CA HIS A 72 -10.34 -8.44 -23.07
C HIS A 72 -11.87 -8.42 -23.09
N LEU A 73 -12.48 -8.02 -21.97
CA LEU A 73 -13.94 -7.95 -21.87
C LEU A 73 -14.54 -6.83 -22.72
N ASN A 74 -13.78 -5.76 -22.95
CA ASN A 74 -14.25 -4.61 -23.72
C ASN A 74 -14.11 -4.79 -25.23
N LYS A 75 -13.58 -5.90 -25.64
CA LYS A 75 -13.57 -6.24 -27.05
C LYS A 75 -14.84 -7.02 -27.40
#